data_92e0c1748d445c6cc3c497702b5aab00
#
_entry.id   92e0c1748d445c6cc3c497702b5aab00
#
_cell.length_a   1.000
_cell.length_b   1.000
_cell.length_c   1.000
_cell.angle_alpha   90.00
_cell.angle_beta   90.00
_cell.angle_gamma   90.00
#
_symmetry.space_group_name_H-M   'P 1'
#
loop_
_entity.id
_entity.type
_entity.pdbx_description
1 polymer ?
#
loop_
_entity_poly.entity_id
_entity_poly.type
_entity_poly.pdbx_seq_one_letter_code
_entity_poly.pdbx_strand_id
1 'polypeptide(L)'
;MLVALIAHESSTAAVARWYAATKAELVSATWCVTEFASALGIKQRTGQMNADQARAAWERFGRLIANDLKLLPLAPADFHRAATLILDAASSLWAGDALHLACAMQAGAKSIATLDDVLLRNARRLKIKAVVFV
;
A
#
# COMPACT_ATOMS: atom_id res chain seq x y z
N MET A 1 -4.84 0.67 0.53
CA MET A 1 -4.93 1.95 1.25
C MET A 1 -4.79 3.18 0.35
N LEU A 2 -3.75 3.33 -0.46
CA LEU A 2 -3.57 4.51 -1.34
C LEU A 2 -4.78 4.78 -2.25
N VAL A 3 -5.38 3.72 -2.81
CA VAL A 3 -6.60 3.88 -3.63
C VAL A 3 -7.74 4.46 -2.81
N ALA A 4 -7.96 3.99 -1.59
CA ALA A 4 -9.01 4.51 -0.71
C ALA A 4 -8.78 5.98 -0.30
N LEU A 5 -7.53 6.43 -0.22
CA LEU A 5 -7.20 7.84 0.08
C LEU A 5 -7.47 8.76 -1.12
N ILE A 6 -7.24 8.29 -2.34
CA ILE A 6 -7.20 9.14 -3.55
C ILE A 6 -8.45 8.97 -4.42
N ALA A 7 -8.98 7.76 -4.51
CA ALA A 7 -10.23 7.44 -5.21
C ALA A 7 -11.33 7.12 -4.20
N HIS A 8 -12.55 7.61 -4.42
CA HIS A 8 -13.65 7.40 -3.49
C HIS A 8 -13.98 5.92 -3.32
N GLU A 9 -13.85 5.45 -2.08
CA GLU A 9 -14.21 4.11 -1.61
C GLU A 9 -14.88 4.20 -0.23
N SER A 10 -15.50 3.13 0.23
CA SER A 10 -16.22 3.09 1.52
C SER A 10 -15.34 3.48 2.74
N SER A 11 -14.06 3.17 2.68
CA SER A 11 -13.07 3.46 3.73
C SER A 11 -12.39 4.83 3.61
N THR A 12 -12.68 5.61 2.56
CA THR A 12 -11.99 6.87 2.26
C THR A 12 -11.96 7.84 3.44
N ALA A 13 -13.09 8.02 4.12
CA ALA A 13 -13.18 8.98 5.23
C ALA A 13 -12.29 8.59 6.42
N ALA A 14 -12.26 7.31 6.79
CA ALA A 14 -11.43 6.82 7.90
C ALA A 14 -9.93 6.92 7.58
N VAL A 15 -9.54 6.53 6.36
CA VAL A 15 -8.16 6.64 5.89
C VAL A 15 -7.72 8.10 5.81
N ALA A 16 -8.57 9.00 5.32
CA ALA A 16 -8.27 10.42 5.22
C ALA A 16 -8.08 11.07 6.61
N ARG A 17 -8.94 10.72 7.58
CA ARG A 17 -8.77 11.19 8.97
C ARG A 17 -7.44 10.74 9.56
N TRP A 18 -7.12 9.47 9.40
CA TRP A 18 -5.85 8.93 9.87
C TRP A 18 -4.66 9.64 9.21
N TYR A 19 -4.70 9.80 7.89
CA TYR A 19 -3.66 10.47 7.13
C TYR A 19 -3.44 11.93 7.62
N ALA A 20 -4.52 12.68 7.82
CA ALA A 20 -4.45 14.06 8.31
C ALA A 20 -3.90 14.15 9.75
N ALA A 21 -4.12 13.13 10.57
CA ALA A 21 -3.71 13.13 11.97
C ALA A 21 -2.29 12.58 12.19
N THR A 22 -1.76 11.79 11.25
CA THR A 22 -0.46 11.15 11.41
C THR A 22 0.68 12.16 11.30
N LYS A 23 1.66 12.05 12.22
CA LYS A 23 2.92 12.81 12.18
C LYS A 23 4.11 11.92 11.86
N ALA A 24 3.87 10.65 11.59
CA ALA A 24 4.91 9.71 11.24
C ALA A 24 5.39 9.92 9.80
N GLU A 25 6.67 9.64 9.55
CA GLU A 25 7.16 9.52 8.18
C GLU A 25 6.45 8.36 7.50
N LEU A 26 5.84 8.64 6.36
CA LEU A 26 5.16 7.63 5.55
C LEU A 26 6.09 7.10 4.47
N VAL A 27 6.25 5.79 4.43
CA VAL A 27 7.08 5.11 3.44
C VAL A 27 6.26 4.05 2.69
N SER A 28 6.61 3.79 1.45
CA SER A 28 6.07 2.69 0.67
C SER A 28 7.15 2.16 -0.27
N ALA A 29 7.00 0.92 -0.73
CA ALA A 29 7.85 0.42 -1.79
C ALA A 29 7.56 1.17 -3.10
N THR A 30 8.58 1.42 -3.92
CA THR A 30 8.40 1.97 -5.28
C THR A 30 7.42 1.12 -6.10
N TRP A 31 7.28 -0.16 -5.78
CA TRP A 31 6.28 -1.07 -6.33
C TRP A 31 4.85 -0.51 -6.30
N CYS A 32 4.52 0.34 -5.31
CA CYS A 32 3.19 0.94 -5.20
C CYS A 32 2.81 1.80 -6.41
N VAL A 33 3.77 2.30 -7.17
CA VAL A 33 3.53 3.11 -8.37
C VAL A 33 2.79 2.29 -9.44
N THR A 34 3.31 1.11 -9.73
CA THR A 34 2.69 0.20 -10.71
C THR A 34 1.40 -0.41 -10.19
N GLU A 35 1.31 -0.71 -8.90
CA GLU A 35 0.06 -1.19 -8.29
C GLU A 35 -1.05 -0.15 -8.34
N PHE A 36 -0.73 1.10 -8.05
CA PHE A 36 -1.71 2.18 -8.13
C PHE A 36 -2.21 2.38 -9.57
N ALA A 37 -1.29 2.40 -10.55
CA ALA A 37 -1.64 2.46 -11.96
C ALA A 37 -2.50 1.26 -12.39
N SER A 38 -2.18 0.06 -11.94
CA SER A 38 -2.96 -1.15 -12.19
C SER A 38 -4.38 -1.04 -11.63
N ALA A 39 -4.53 -0.56 -10.40
CA ALA A 39 -5.84 -0.36 -9.79
C ALA A 39 -6.71 0.64 -10.58
N LEU A 40 -6.13 1.74 -11.03
CA LEU A 40 -6.84 2.71 -11.90
C LEU A 40 -7.22 2.09 -13.23
N GLY A 41 -6.33 1.32 -13.85
CA GLY A 41 -6.60 0.61 -15.10
C GLY A 41 -7.76 -0.39 -14.95
N ILE A 42 -7.80 -1.14 -13.86
CA ILE A 42 -8.91 -2.06 -13.56
C ILE A 42 -10.22 -1.29 -13.41
N LYS A 43 -10.24 -0.20 -12.63
CA LYS A 43 -11.44 0.62 -12.43
C LYS A 43 -11.97 1.21 -13.73
N GLN A 44 -11.09 1.61 -14.65
CA GLN A 44 -11.50 2.07 -15.98
C GLN A 44 -12.12 0.95 -16.82
N ARG A 45 -11.46 -0.20 -16.89
CA ARG A 45 -11.95 -1.35 -17.67
C ARG A 45 -13.28 -1.91 -17.15
N THR A 46 -13.54 -1.80 -15.87
CA THR A 46 -14.78 -2.27 -15.25
C THR A 46 -15.88 -1.20 -15.16
N GLY A 47 -15.63 -0.02 -15.73
CA GLY A 47 -16.62 1.07 -15.76
C GLY A 47 -16.81 1.79 -14.42
N GLN A 48 -15.98 1.51 -13.41
CA GLN A 48 -16.06 2.19 -12.12
C GLN A 48 -15.46 3.62 -12.15
N MET A 49 -14.70 3.93 -13.18
CA MET A 49 -13.98 5.19 -13.32
C MET A 49 -13.81 5.52 -14.81
N ASN A 50 -14.01 6.77 -15.20
CA ASN A 50 -13.70 7.24 -16.54
C ASN A 50 -12.23 7.72 -16.65
N ALA A 51 -11.79 8.04 -17.87
CA ALA A 51 -10.41 8.46 -18.13
C ALA A 51 -10.01 9.75 -17.38
N ASP A 52 -10.92 10.71 -17.27
CA ASP A 52 -10.65 11.97 -16.58
C ASP A 52 -10.53 11.77 -15.06
N GLN A 53 -11.37 10.93 -14.48
CA GLN A 53 -11.28 10.55 -13.07
C GLN A 53 -9.96 9.81 -12.77
N ALA A 54 -9.55 8.91 -13.65
CA ALA A 54 -8.29 8.19 -13.51
C ALA A 54 -7.09 9.13 -13.60
N ARG A 55 -7.09 10.07 -14.52
CA ARG A 55 -6.05 11.10 -14.66
C ARG A 55 -5.97 11.95 -13.40
N ALA A 56 -7.10 12.45 -12.90
CA ALA A 56 -7.14 13.24 -11.68
C ALA A 56 -6.63 12.46 -10.45
N ALA A 57 -6.96 11.16 -10.35
CA ALA A 57 -6.44 10.29 -9.29
C ALA A 57 -4.92 10.10 -9.41
N TRP A 58 -4.42 9.91 -10.62
CA TRP A 58 -2.99 9.78 -10.87
C TRP A 58 -2.21 11.04 -10.51
N GLU A 59 -2.73 12.21 -10.83
CA GLU A 59 -2.12 13.50 -10.47
C GLU A 59 -2.09 13.69 -8.94
N ARG A 60 -3.17 13.31 -8.23
CA ARG A 60 -3.20 13.34 -6.75
C ARG A 60 -2.15 12.41 -6.15
N PHE A 61 -2.00 11.22 -6.72
CA PHE A 61 -0.96 10.28 -6.32
C PHE A 61 0.45 10.85 -6.52
N GLY A 62 0.69 11.52 -7.63
CA GLY A 62 1.96 12.22 -7.91
C GLY A 62 2.27 13.28 -6.84
N ARG A 63 1.27 14.06 -6.43
CA ARG A 63 1.43 15.06 -5.36
C ARG A 63 1.71 14.41 -4.01
N LEU A 64 1.07 13.29 -3.69
CA LEU A 64 1.32 12.53 -2.47
C LEU A 64 2.77 12.05 -2.39
N ILE A 65 3.29 11.46 -3.47
CA ILE A 65 4.69 11.03 -3.55
C ILE A 65 5.65 12.21 -3.40
N ALA A 66 5.35 13.33 -4.06
CA ALA A 66 6.24 14.49 -4.06
C ALA A 66 6.36 15.15 -2.67
N ASN A 67 5.31 15.09 -1.85
CA ASN A 67 5.23 15.87 -0.61
C ASN A 67 5.26 15.03 0.67
N ASP A 68 4.64 13.85 0.67
CA ASP A 68 4.30 13.18 1.93
C ASP A 68 4.73 11.71 2.00
N LEU A 69 4.91 11.04 0.87
CA LEU A 69 5.19 9.61 0.81
C LEU A 69 6.58 9.35 0.24
N LYS A 70 7.48 8.85 1.07
CA LYS A 70 8.81 8.43 0.64
C LYS A 70 8.75 7.06 -0.01
N LEU A 71 9.19 6.96 -1.25
CA LEU A 71 9.31 5.69 -1.95
C LEU A 71 10.67 5.05 -1.73
N LEU A 72 10.67 3.79 -1.35
CA LEU A 72 11.87 2.99 -1.13
C LEU A 72 12.04 1.99 -2.28
N PRO A 73 13.24 1.92 -2.88
CA PRO A 73 13.54 0.92 -3.88
C PRO A 73 13.58 -0.47 -3.25
N LEU A 74 13.18 -1.49 -4.02
CA LEU A 74 13.34 -2.89 -3.64
C LEU A 74 14.67 -3.43 -4.18
N ALA A 75 15.53 -3.87 -3.29
CA ALA A 75 16.76 -4.57 -3.63
C ALA A 75 16.49 -6.05 -3.96
N PRO A 76 17.39 -6.76 -4.67
CA PRO A 76 17.24 -8.19 -4.92
C PRO A 76 16.95 -9.02 -3.66
N ALA A 77 17.58 -8.67 -2.52
CA ALA A 77 17.34 -9.34 -1.25
C ALA A 77 15.88 -9.23 -0.75
N ASP A 78 15.18 -8.16 -1.08
CA ASP A 78 13.78 -7.96 -0.70
C ASP A 78 12.86 -8.91 -1.47
N PHE A 79 13.17 -9.19 -2.74
CA PHE A 79 12.44 -10.18 -3.53
C PHE A 79 12.63 -11.59 -2.96
N HIS A 80 13.85 -11.96 -2.54
CA HIS A 80 14.09 -13.24 -1.88
C HIS A 80 13.37 -13.35 -0.54
N ARG A 81 13.36 -12.28 0.24
CA ARG A 81 12.60 -12.22 1.50
C ARG A 81 11.10 -12.36 1.26
N ALA A 82 10.55 -11.68 0.27
CA ALA A 82 9.16 -11.80 -0.12
C ALA A 82 8.83 -13.24 -0.57
N ALA A 83 9.69 -13.86 -1.37
CA ALA A 83 9.53 -15.25 -1.78
C ALA A 83 9.47 -16.20 -0.58
N THR A 84 10.35 -16.04 0.41
CA THR A 84 10.33 -16.84 1.65
C THR A 84 9.00 -16.69 2.40
N LEU A 85 8.45 -15.48 2.48
CA LEU A 85 7.14 -15.24 3.11
C LEU A 85 6.01 -15.95 2.36
N ILE A 86 6.04 -15.93 1.02
CA ILE A 86 5.01 -16.57 0.17
C ILE A 86 5.06 -18.09 0.30
N LEU A 87 6.25 -18.68 0.36
CA LEU A 87 6.44 -20.13 0.45
C LEU A 87 5.93 -20.73 1.77
N ASP A 88 5.72 -19.92 2.80
CA ASP A 88 4.90 -20.32 3.93
C ASP A 88 3.42 -20.29 3.50
N ALA A 89 2.87 -21.46 3.18
CA ALA A 89 1.50 -21.63 2.70
C ALA A 89 0.45 -21.02 3.65
N ALA A 90 0.72 -21.00 4.95
CA ALA A 90 -0.16 -20.40 5.96
C ALA A 90 -0.24 -18.89 5.86
N SER A 91 0.69 -18.24 5.14
CA SER A 91 0.68 -16.79 4.96
C SER A 91 -0.48 -16.32 4.07
N SER A 92 -0.85 -17.10 3.07
CA SER A 92 -1.81 -16.72 2.01
C SER A 92 -1.42 -15.45 1.26
N LEU A 93 -0.13 -15.10 1.24
CA LEU A 93 0.37 -13.89 0.60
C LEU A 93 0.48 -14.05 -0.91
N TRP A 94 0.12 -13.00 -1.62
CA TRP A 94 0.45 -12.79 -3.02
C TRP A 94 1.74 -11.98 -3.16
N ALA A 95 2.31 -11.98 -4.36
CA ALA A 95 3.62 -11.40 -4.62
C ALA A 95 3.71 -9.91 -4.22
N GLY A 96 2.72 -9.09 -4.58
CA GLY A 96 2.71 -7.67 -4.26
C GLY A 96 2.69 -7.38 -2.76
N ASP A 97 1.84 -8.09 -2.02
CA ASP A 97 1.73 -7.93 -0.56
C ASP A 97 3.01 -8.37 0.16
N ALA A 98 3.61 -9.46 -0.31
CA ALA A 98 4.88 -9.94 0.24
C ALA A 98 6.02 -8.92 0.00
N LEU A 99 6.04 -8.25 -1.16
CA LEU A 99 7.00 -7.18 -1.44
C LEU A 99 6.80 -5.97 -0.53
N HIS A 100 5.56 -5.59 -0.22
CA HIS A 100 5.28 -4.53 0.76
C HIS A 100 5.75 -4.89 2.17
N LEU A 101 5.55 -6.14 2.59
CA LEU A 101 6.06 -6.62 3.88
C LEU A 101 7.60 -6.65 3.91
N ALA A 102 8.24 -7.12 2.85
CA ALA A 102 9.69 -7.12 2.74
C ALA A 102 10.24 -5.68 2.82
N CYS A 103 9.60 -4.73 2.15
CA CYS A 103 9.94 -3.31 2.23
C CYS A 103 9.78 -2.77 3.66
N ALA A 104 8.69 -3.09 4.33
CA ALA A 104 8.44 -2.67 5.71
C ALA A 104 9.50 -3.22 6.68
N MET A 105 9.91 -4.47 6.49
CA MET A 105 10.98 -5.10 7.27
C MET A 105 12.32 -4.41 7.02
N GLN A 106 12.66 -4.15 5.77
CA GLN A 106 13.89 -3.43 5.38
C GLN A 106 13.94 -2.03 5.99
N ALA A 107 12.81 -1.32 5.96
CA ALA A 107 12.70 0.04 6.50
C ALA A 107 12.70 0.09 8.03
N GLY A 108 12.62 -1.05 8.72
CA GLY A 108 12.43 -1.09 10.17
C GLY A 108 11.10 -0.46 10.60
N ALA A 109 10.05 -0.61 9.79
CA ALA A 109 8.76 -0.01 10.06
C ALA A 109 8.15 -0.53 11.36
N LYS A 110 7.69 0.37 12.21
CA LYS A 110 7.04 0.02 13.48
C LYS A 110 5.56 -0.33 13.29
N SER A 111 4.95 0.21 12.24
CA SER A 111 3.54 -0.03 11.94
C SER A 111 3.29 -0.05 10.43
N ILE A 112 2.23 -0.71 10.04
CA ILE A 112 1.74 -0.78 8.67
C ILE A 112 0.30 -0.29 8.59
N ALA A 113 0.02 0.55 7.60
CA ALA A 113 -1.30 1.06 7.31
C ALA A 113 -1.83 0.38 6.04
N THR A 114 -2.80 -0.51 6.19
CA THR A 114 -3.43 -1.23 5.08
C THR A 114 -4.87 -1.58 5.43
N LEU A 115 -5.68 -1.79 4.41
CA LEU A 115 -7.06 -2.28 4.52
C LEU A 115 -7.16 -3.77 4.19
N ASP A 116 -6.06 -4.40 3.81
CA ASP A 116 -6.02 -5.81 3.47
C ASP A 116 -5.81 -6.68 4.70
N ASP A 117 -6.76 -7.57 4.99
CA ASP A 117 -6.74 -8.44 6.17
C ASP A 117 -5.63 -9.50 6.13
N VAL A 118 -5.24 -9.97 4.93
CA VAL A 118 -4.14 -10.92 4.78
C VAL A 118 -2.84 -10.24 5.14
N LEU A 119 -2.64 -9.03 4.62
CA LEU A 119 -1.47 -8.23 4.91
C LEU A 119 -1.38 -7.86 6.40
N LEU A 120 -2.50 -7.45 7.02
CA LEU A 120 -2.56 -7.15 8.46
C LEU A 120 -2.20 -8.36 9.32
N ARG A 121 -2.74 -9.53 8.99
CA ARG A 121 -2.47 -10.78 9.73
C ARG A 121 -0.99 -11.13 9.66
N ASN A 122 -0.37 -11.02 8.49
CA ASN A 122 1.06 -11.32 8.32
C ASN A 122 1.96 -10.27 8.97
N ALA A 123 1.60 -8.99 8.91
CA ALA A 123 2.31 -7.94 9.63
C ALA A 123 2.36 -8.20 11.13
N ARG A 124 1.23 -8.62 11.73
CA ARG A 124 1.18 -9.01 13.15
C ARG A 124 2.10 -10.20 13.46
N ARG A 125 2.13 -11.22 12.61
CA ARG A 125 3.08 -12.36 12.75
C ARG A 125 4.54 -11.90 12.74
N LEU A 126 4.85 -10.85 11.99
CA LEU A 126 6.18 -10.24 11.92
C LEU A 126 6.40 -9.18 13.01
N LYS A 127 5.49 -9.05 13.98
CA LYS A 127 5.52 -8.07 15.07
C LYS A 127 5.51 -6.61 14.59
N ILE A 128 4.96 -6.36 13.42
CA ILE A 128 4.69 -5.02 12.90
C ILE A 128 3.26 -4.65 13.31
N LYS A 129 3.08 -3.51 13.97
CA LYS A 129 1.76 -3.07 14.43
C LYS A 129 0.86 -2.73 13.24
N ALA A 130 -0.40 -3.12 13.33
CA ALA A 130 -1.41 -2.70 12.35
C ALA A 130 -2.01 -1.36 12.76
N VAL A 131 -2.13 -0.44 11.81
CA VAL A 131 -2.91 0.79 12.00
C VAL A 131 -4.39 0.44 11.94
N VAL A 132 -5.16 0.97 12.88
CA VAL A 132 -6.63 0.84 12.89
C VAL A 132 -7.23 2.13 12.36
N PHE A 133 -8.05 2.03 11.33
CA PHE A 133 -8.80 3.17 10.79
C PHE A 133 -10.17 3.26 11.45
N VAL A 134 -10.44 4.38 12.02
CA VAL A 134 -11.70 4.68 12.72
C VAL A 134 -12.39 5.94 12.19
#